data_4920f7b6e2b791c62ca93204a7558597
#
_entry.id   4920f7b6e2b791c62ca93204a7558597
#
_cell.length_a   1.000
_cell.length_b   1.000
_cell.length_c   1.000
_cell.angle_alpha   90.00
_cell.angle_beta   90.00
_cell.angle_gamma   90.00
#
_symmetry.space_group_name_H-M   'P 1'
#
loop_
_entity.id
_entity.type
_entity.pdbx_description
1 polymer ?
#
loop_
_entity_poly.entity_id
_entity_poly.type
_entity_poly.pdbx_seq_one_letter_code
_entity_poly.pdbx_strand_id
1 'polypeptide(L)'
;ELPKKLTIEENLKVYGKMYGVNNLQKKISDLMDELNLREFKKRKTGELSSGQKNRVSLAKALINDPEILLLDEPTASLDPDVGDYIRTYIENFASKKGTTILLASHNMNEVERLCSEVMMMKKGKIIDKGTCNDLIKKHGRKNLEETFLKIVRE
;
A
#
# COMPACT_ATOMS: atom_id res chain seq x y z
N GLU A 1 -10.78 -5.71 -7.98
CA GLU A 1 -11.58 -6.17 -6.82
C GLU A 1 -11.27 -7.64 -6.47
N LEU A 2 -11.42 -8.01 -5.18
CA LEU A 2 -11.28 -9.40 -4.75
C LEU A 2 -12.61 -10.14 -4.98
N PRO A 3 -12.63 -11.31 -5.66
CA PRO A 3 -13.83 -12.13 -5.81
C PRO A 3 -14.41 -12.56 -4.46
N LYS A 4 -15.57 -12.02 -4.08
CA LYS A 4 -16.17 -12.14 -2.74
C LYS A 4 -16.48 -13.58 -2.30
N LYS A 5 -16.73 -14.48 -3.25
CA LYS A 5 -17.10 -15.90 -3.00
C LYS A 5 -15.91 -16.80 -2.73
N LEU A 6 -14.69 -16.38 -3.11
CA LEU A 6 -13.46 -17.13 -2.91
C LEU A 6 -12.86 -16.84 -1.53
N THR A 7 -12.20 -17.84 -0.97
CA THR A 7 -11.36 -17.67 0.23
C THR A 7 -10.11 -16.84 -0.09
N ILE A 8 -9.41 -16.38 0.95
CA ILE A 8 -8.12 -15.68 0.75
C ILE A 8 -7.15 -16.56 -0.03
N GLU A 9 -7.00 -17.82 0.38
CA GLU A 9 -6.08 -18.76 -0.26
C GLU A 9 -6.44 -19.00 -1.74
N GLU A 10 -7.72 -19.18 -2.05
CA GLU A 10 -8.18 -19.35 -3.43
C GLU A 10 -7.95 -18.11 -4.28
N ASN A 11 -8.21 -16.90 -3.73
CA ASN A 11 -7.91 -15.65 -4.42
C ASN A 11 -6.43 -15.57 -4.79
N LEU A 12 -5.52 -15.78 -3.84
CA LEU A 12 -4.08 -15.72 -4.09
C LEU A 12 -3.63 -16.80 -5.08
N LYS A 13 -4.22 -18.01 -5.02
CA LYS A 13 -3.94 -19.09 -5.99
C LYS A 13 -4.35 -18.70 -7.42
N VAL A 14 -5.52 -18.09 -7.59
CA VAL A 14 -6.00 -17.64 -8.90
C VAL A 14 -5.04 -16.61 -9.49
N TYR A 15 -4.75 -15.53 -8.76
CA TYR A 15 -3.85 -14.49 -9.26
C TYR A 15 -2.42 -14.99 -9.47
N GLY A 16 -1.88 -15.79 -8.56
CA GLY A 16 -0.55 -16.35 -8.73
C GLY A 16 -0.42 -17.25 -9.95
N LYS A 17 -1.45 -18.04 -10.26
CA LYS A 17 -1.50 -18.83 -11.51
C LYS A 17 -1.59 -17.96 -12.76
N MET A 18 -2.42 -16.90 -12.72
CA MET A 18 -2.54 -15.95 -13.83
C MET A 18 -1.22 -15.25 -14.16
N TYR A 19 -0.40 -14.95 -13.15
CA TYR A 19 0.92 -14.35 -13.32
C TYR A 19 2.04 -15.36 -13.53
N GLY A 20 1.77 -16.66 -13.57
CA GLY A 20 2.78 -17.70 -13.77
C GLY A 20 3.81 -17.79 -12.63
N VAL A 21 3.38 -17.51 -11.38
CA VAL A 21 4.29 -17.47 -10.23
C VAL A 21 4.85 -18.87 -9.93
N ASN A 22 6.18 -18.99 -9.96
CA ASN A 22 6.89 -20.20 -9.57
C ASN A 22 6.80 -20.43 -8.05
N ASN A 23 6.79 -21.71 -7.63
CA ASN A 23 6.68 -22.07 -6.20
C ASN A 23 5.50 -21.38 -5.49
N LEU A 24 4.37 -21.24 -6.20
CA LEU A 24 3.20 -20.48 -5.78
C LEU A 24 2.73 -20.82 -4.36
N GLN A 25 2.73 -22.10 -3.98
CA GLN A 25 2.28 -22.52 -2.64
C GLN A 25 3.15 -21.92 -1.52
N LYS A 26 4.48 -21.91 -1.73
CA LYS A 26 5.42 -21.27 -0.81
C LYS A 26 5.18 -19.75 -0.76
N LYS A 27 5.08 -19.10 -1.91
CA LYS A 27 4.83 -17.65 -2.00
C LYS A 27 3.55 -17.22 -1.29
N ILE A 28 2.45 -17.99 -1.45
CA ILE A 28 1.20 -17.75 -0.73
C ILE A 28 1.39 -17.91 0.78
N SER A 29 2.09 -18.97 1.22
CA SER A 29 2.36 -19.19 2.65
C SER A 29 3.14 -18.02 3.25
N ASP A 30 4.23 -17.61 2.59
CA ASP A 30 5.08 -16.51 3.04
C ASP A 30 4.27 -15.19 3.17
N LEU A 31 3.52 -14.83 2.12
CA LEU A 31 2.66 -13.62 2.14
C LEU A 31 1.57 -13.67 3.22
N MET A 32 1.00 -14.85 3.49
CA MET A 32 0.01 -15.01 4.55
C MET A 32 0.61 -14.78 5.94
N ASP A 33 1.85 -15.22 6.16
CA ASP A 33 2.56 -14.99 7.42
C ASP A 33 2.97 -13.53 7.55
N GLU A 34 3.62 -13.00 6.53
CA GLU A 34 4.13 -11.62 6.48
C GLU A 34 3.04 -10.55 6.58
N LEU A 35 1.80 -10.86 6.20
CA LEU A 35 0.67 -9.92 6.26
C LEU A 35 -0.37 -10.29 7.33
N ASN A 36 -0.02 -11.21 8.26
CA ASN A 36 -0.89 -11.67 9.34
C ASN A 36 -2.29 -12.12 8.85
N LEU A 37 -2.31 -12.97 7.80
CA LEU A 37 -3.53 -13.47 7.15
C LEU A 37 -3.76 -14.98 7.39
N ARG A 38 -2.80 -15.69 8.01
CA ARG A 38 -2.83 -17.15 8.12
C ARG A 38 -4.07 -17.70 8.81
N GLU A 39 -4.52 -17.09 9.87
CA GLU A 39 -5.72 -17.50 10.61
C GLU A 39 -7.02 -17.35 9.78
N PHE A 40 -7.02 -16.43 8.80
CA PHE A 40 -8.18 -16.14 7.96
C PHE A 40 -8.14 -16.84 6.60
N LYS A 41 -7.14 -17.66 6.31
CA LYS A 41 -6.86 -18.20 4.96
C LYS A 41 -8.07 -18.87 4.29
N LYS A 42 -8.92 -19.54 5.08
CA LYS A 42 -10.15 -20.23 4.61
C LYS A 42 -11.41 -19.35 4.65
N ARG A 43 -11.30 -18.10 5.15
CA ARG A 43 -12.43 -17.17 5.19
C ARG A 43 -12.66 -16.56 3.80
N LYS A 44 -13.93 -16.46 3.39
CA LYS A 44 -14.30 -15.81 2.14
C LYS A 44 -13.98 -14.31 2.19
N THR A 45 -13.48 -13.76 1.10
CA THR A 45 -13.09 -12.32 1.06
C THR A 45 -14.26 -11.38 1.24
N GLY A 46 -15.49 -11.83 0.95
CA GLY A 46 -16.71 -11.07 1.24
C GLY A 46 -16.98 -10.85 2.73
N GLU A 47 -16.47 -11.74 3.58
CA GLU A 47 -16.70 -11.76 5.04
C GLU A 47 -15.60 -11.05 5.84
N LEU A 48 -14.59 -10.50 5.16
CA LEU A 48 -13.46 -9.84 5.79
C LEU A 48 -13.79 -8.40 6.18
N SER A 49 -13.16 -7.92 7.28
CA SER A 49 -13.15 -6.50 7.61
C SER A 49 -12.43 -5.68 6.53
N SER A 50 -12.61 -4.35 6.55
CA SER A 50 -11.89 -3.45 5.63
C SER A 50 -10.38 -3.60 5.73
N GLY A 51 -9.82 -3.61 6.93
CA GLY A 51 -8.39 -3.81 7.16
C GLY A 51 -7.88 -5.18 6.70
N GLN A 52 -8.66 -6.26 6.90
CA GLN A 52 -8.31 -7.58 6.37
C GLN A 52 -8.34 -7.58 4.83
N LYS A 53 -9.34 -6.94 4.20
CA LYS A 53 -9.42 -6.80 2.74
C LYS A 53 -8.22 -6.03 2.17
N ASN A 54 -7.80 -4.95 2.84
CA ASN A 54 -6.61 -4.18 2.43
C ASN A 54 -5.36 -5.05 2.44
N ARG A 55 -5.13 -5.83 3.51
CA ARG A 55 -3.98 -6.75 3.58
C ARG A 55 -4.03 -7.84 2.53
N VAL A 56 -5.20 -8.40 2.22
CA VAL A 56 -5.36 -9.38 1.12
C VAL A 56 -5.11 -8.74 -0.25
N SER A 57 -5.58 -7.50 -0.46
CA SER A 57 -5.31 -6.75 -1.68
C SER A 57 -3.82 -6.48 -1.86
N LEU A 58 -3.12 -6.15 -0.78
CA LEU A 58 -1.66 -6.00 -0.78
C LEU A 58 -0.97 -7.33 -1.10
N ALA A 59 -1.36 -8.45 -0.44
CA ALA A 59 -0.83 -9.77 -0.75
C ALA A 59 -1.00 -10.14 -2.23
N LYS A 60 -2.17 -9.84 -2.80
CA LYS A 60 -2.44 -10.04 -4.22
C LYS A 60 -1.51 -9.20 -5.10
N ALA A 61 -1.28 -7.94 -4.75
CA ALA A 61 -0.42 -7.04 -5.52
C ALA A 61 1.06 -7.46 -5.48
N LEU A 62 1.48 -8.16 -4.41
CA LEU A 62 2.86 -8.59 -4.19
C LEU A 62 3.14 -10.03 -4.67
N ILE A 63 2.12 -10.77 -5.13
CA ILE A 63 2.22 -12.21 -5.41
C ILE A 63 3.27 -12.55 -6.47
N ASN A 64 3.48 -11.67 -7.43
CA ASN A 64 4.39 -11.84 -8.57
C ASN A 64 5.68 -11.02 -8.48
N ASP A 65 6.03 -10.50 -7.29
CA ASP A 65 7.21 -9.64 -7.08
C ASP A 65 7.29 -8.50 -8.12
N PRO A 66 6.34 -7.56 -8.14
CA PRO A 66 6.22 -6.56 -9.19
C PRO A 66 7.39 -5.57 -9.20
N GLU A 67 7.79 -5.11 -10.40
CA GLU A 67 8.75 -4.00 -10.55
C GLU A 67 8.12 -2.64 -10.23
N ILE A 68 6.81 -2.51 -10.45
CA ILE A 68 6.03 -1.31 -10.14
C ILE A 68 4.82 -1.70 -9.30
N LEU A 69 4.64 -1.04 -8.16
CA LEU A 69 3.54 -1.26 -7.23
C LEU A 69 2.70 0.02 -7.10
N LEU A 70 1.41 -0.09 -7.43
CA LEU A 70 0.45 1.01 -7.28
C LEU A 70 -0.35 0.79 -6.02
N LEU A 71 -0.27 1.71 -5.08
CA LEU A 71 -0.96 1.65 -3.79
C LEU A 71 -1.89 2.84 -3.62
N ASP A 72 -3.15 2.56 -3.35
CA ASP A 72 -4.18 3.55 -3.05
C ASP A 72 -4.66 3.32 -1.61
N GLU A 73 -4.31 4.26 -0.71
CA GLU A 73 -4.63 4.23 0.72
C GLU A 73 -4.30 2.88 1.40
N PRO A 74 -3.06 2.35 1.29
CA PRO A 74 -2.76 0.97 1.69
C PRO A 74 -2.91 0.71 3.20
N THR A 75 -2.83 1.74 4.04
CA THR A 75 -3.01 1.61 5.50
C THR A 75 -4.32 2.20 6.01
N ALA A 76 -5.20 2.68 5.13
CA ALA A 76 -6.52 3.16 5.54
C ALA A 76 -7.32 2.05 6.24
N SER A 77 -8.04 2.42 7.29
CA SER A 77 -8.86 1.49 8.10
C SER A 77 -8.07 0.38 8.82
N LEU A 78 -6.77 0.57 9.01
CA LEU A 78 -5.94 -0.26 9.89
C LEU A 78 -5.77 0.40 11.25
N ASP A 79 -5.67 -0.42 12.29
CA ASP A 79 -5.25 0.06 13.60
C ASP A 79 -3.81 0.61 13.51
N PRO A 80 -3.44 1.58 14.38
CA PRO A 80 -2.15 2.25 14.27
C PRO A 80 -0.92 1.34 14.22
N ASP A 81 -0.84 0.31 15.05
CA ASP A 81 0.26 -0.64 15.09
C ASP A 81 0.27 -1.56 13.86
N VAL A 82 -0.89 -2.01 13.40
CA VAL A 82 -1.01 -2.79 12.16
C VAL A 82 -0.62 -1.92 10.95
N GLY A 83 -1.05 -0.66 10.94
CA GLY A 83 -0.67 0.30 9.91
C GLY A 83 0.85 0.54 9.88
N ASP A 84 1.49 0.68 11.03
CA ASP A 84 2.94 0.82 11.15
C ASP A 84 3.68 -0.43 10.65
N TYR A 85 3.21 -1.61 11.04
CA TYR A 85 3.74 -2.88 10.55
C TYR A 85 3.67 -2.99 9.02
N ILE A 86 2.52 -2.62 8.41
CA ILE A 86 2.33 -2.68 6.96
C ILE A 86 3.23 -1.65 6.25
N ARG A 87 3.42 -0.44 6.77
CA ARG A 87 4.36 0.54 6.22
C ARG A 87 5.79 0.01 6.23
N THR A 88 6.23 -0.53 7.37
CA THR A 88 7.56 -1.16 7.49
C THR A 88 7.72 -2.32 6.50
N TYR A 89 6.69 -3.12 6.31
CA TYR A 89 6.69 -4.21 5.34
C TYR A 89 6.86 -3.70 3.90
N ILE A 90 6.11 -2.67 3.51
CA ILE A 90 6.18 -2.04 2.18
C ILE A 90 7.58 -1.47 1.91
N GLU A 91 8.16 -0.74 2.88
CA GLU A 91 9.53 -0.21 2.80
C GLU A 91 10.57 -1.32 2.55
N ASN A 92 10.51 -2.37 3.37
CA ASN A 92 11.43 -3.50 3.27
C ASN A 92 11.26 -4.25 1.94
N PHE A 93 10.03 -4.43 1.48
CA PHE A 93 9.75 -5.07 0.20
C PHE A 93 10.34 -4.26 -0.96
N ALA A 94 10.08 -2.96 -1.01
CA ALA A 94 10.59 -2.07 -2.05
C ALA A 94 12.11 -2.08 -2.10
N SER A 95 12.75 -1.93 -0.95
CA SER A 95 14.22 -1.93 -0.84
C SER A 95 14.85 -3.27 -1.27
N LYS A 96 14.30 -4.40 -0.83
CA LYS A 96 14.84 -5.72 -1.14
C LYS A 96 14.63 -6.16 -2.60
N LYS A 97 13.53 -5.73 -3.20
CA LYS A 97 13.14 -6.14 -4.56
C LYS A 97 13.46 -5.10 -5.63
N GLY A 98 13.86 -3.89 -5.26
CA GLY A 98 14.03 -2.78 -6.20
C GLY A 98 12.70 -2.32 -6.81
N THR A 99 11.58 -2.52 -6.11
CA THR A 99 10.24 -2.17 -6.60
C THR A 99 10.03 -0.66 -6.52
N THR A 100 9.61 -0.05 -7.62
CA THR A 100 9.14 1.34 -7.63
C THR A 100 7.71 1.42 -7.12
N ILE A 101 7.44 2.28 -6.14
CA ILE A 101 6.11 2.47 -5.57
C ILE A 101 5.51 3.80 -6.01
N LEU A 102 4.29 3.76 -6.54
CA LEU A 102 3.44 4.93 -6.68
C LEU A 102 2.32 4.83 -5.62
N LEU A 103 2.39 5.73 -4.64
CA LEU A 103 1.47 5.79 -3.51
C LEU A 103 0.50 6.96 -3.67
N ALA A 104 -0.80 6.69 -3.57
CA ALA A 104 -1.82 7.71 -3.31
C ALA A 104 -2.25 7.59 -1.84
N SER A 105 -2.10 8.66 -1.08
CA SER A 105 -2.51 8.73 0.33
C SER A 105 -2.84 10.16 0.75
N HIS A 106 -3.79 10.30 1.67
CA HIS A 106 -4.07 11.54 2.38
C HIS A 106 -3.42 11.58 3.78
N ASN A 107 -2.77 10.52 4.19
CA ASN A 107 -2.01 10.43 5.43
C ASN A 107 -0.58 10.96 5.20
N MET A 108 -0.33 12.21 5.61
CA MET A 108 0.96 12.86 5.37
C MET A 108 2.13 12.14 6.07
N ASN A 109 1.91 11.52 7.23
CA ASN A 109 2.95 10.72 7.90
C ASN A 109 3.35 9.49 7.07
N GLU A 110 2.39 8.87 6.38
CA GLU A 110 2.66 7.76 5.47
C GLU A 110 3.46 8.23 4.25
N VAL A 111 3.07 9.39 3.69
CA VAL A 111 3.76 10.00 2.54
C VAL A 111 5.20 10.38 2.91
N GLU A 112 5.40 11.07 4.05
CA GLU A 112 6.75 11.46 4.52
C GLU A 112 7.65 10.26 4.75
N ARG A 113 7.08 9.12 5.18
CA ARG A 113 7.84 7.91 5.47
C ARG A 113 8.17 7.10 4.22
N LEU A 114 7.21 6.91 3.32
CA LEU A 114 7.32 5.96 2.20
C LEU A 114 7.80 6.60 0.88
N CYS A 115 7.69 7.93 0.74
CA CYS A 115 7.92 8.60 -0.53
C CYS A 115 9.19 9.45 -0.52
N SER A 116 10.05 9.25 -1.50
CA SER A 116 11.20 10.14 -1.77
C SER A 116 10.78 11.43 -2.47
N GLU A 117 9.77 11.34 -3.34
CA GLU A 117 9.18 12.49 -4.04
C GLU A 117 7.67 12.51 -3.87
N VAL A 118 7.11 13.71 -3.82
CA VAL A 118 5.68 13.95 -3.63
C VAL A 118 5.15 14.83 -4.76
N MET A 119 3.98 14.45 -5.29
CA MET A 119 3.21 15.27 -6.23
C MET A 119 1.90 15.68 -5.56
N MET A 120 1.72 16.98 -5.34
CA MET A 120 0.48 17.52 -4.78
C MET A 120 -0.52 17.81 -5.90
N MET A 121 -1.71 17.22 -5.78
CA MET A 121 -2.76 17.33 -6.80
C MET A 121 -3.97 18.10 -6.26
N LYS A 122 -4.56 18.96 -7.12
CA LYS A 122 -5.82 19.66 -6.86
C LYS A 122 -6.63 19.72 -8.15
N LYS A 123 -7.90 19.33 -8.10
CA LYS A 123 -8.82 19.33 -9.26
C LYS A 123 -8.22 18.67 -10.51
N GLY A 124 -7.56 17.51 -10.33
CA GLY A 124 -6.97 16.74 -11.43
C GLY A 124 -5.68 17.30 -12.03
N LYS A 125 -5.10 18.35 -11.43
CA LYS A 125 -3.83 18.95 -11.87
C LYS A 125 -2.75 18.80 -10.80
N ILE A 126 -1.53 18.53 -11.23
CA ILE A 126 -0.36 18.61 -10.35
C ILE A 126 -0.06 20.10 -10.16
N ILE A 127 -0.12 20.56 -8.90
CA ILE A 127 0.09 21.96 -8.53
C ILE A 127 1.47 22.20 -7.94
N ASP A 128 2.07 21.17 -7.35
CA ASP A 128 3.45 21.23 -6.88
C ASP A 128 4.07 19.83 -6.84
N LYS A 129 5.40 19.73 -6.90
CA LYS A 129 6.17 18.49 -6.77
C LYS A 129 7.54 18.75 -6.18
N GLY A 130 8.08 17.77 -5.49
CA GLY A 130 9.42 17.81 -4.91
C GLY A 130 9.56 16.83 -3.74
N THR A 131 10.69 16.88 -3.05
CA THR A 131 10.82 16.14 -1.79
C THR A 131 9.95 16.75 -0.70
N CYS A 132 9.61 15.99 0.33
CA CYS A 132 8.85 16.52 1.48
C CYS A 132 9.51 17.78 2.05
N ASN A 133 10.82 17.76 2.22
CA ASN A 133 11.58 18.89 2.77
C ASN A 133 11.55 20.13 1.88
N ASP A 134 11.65 19.95 0.55
CA ASP A 134 11.61 21.07 -0.38
C ASP A 134 10.23 21.72 -0.40
N LEU A 135 9.17 20.93 -0.38
CA LEU A 135 7.79 21.42 -0.33
C LEU A 135 7.51 22.19 0.98
N ILE A 136 7.93 21.64 2.12
CA ILE A 136 7.79 22.28 3.43
C ILE A 136 8.50 23.64 3.44
N LYS A 137 9.74 23.71 2.99
CA LYS A 137 10.54 24.94 2.91
C LYS A 137 9.93 25.94 1.95
N LYS A 138 9.56 25.52 0.74
CA LYS A 138 8.97 26.38 -0.31
C LYS A 138 7.70 27.08 0.15
N HIS A 139 6.87 26.39 0.91
CA HIS A 139 5.60 26.94 1.42
C HIS A 139 5.72 27.60 2.81
N GLY A 140 6.91 27.57 3.43
CA GLY A 140 7.16 28.17 4.74
C GLY A 140 6.30 27.54 5.85
N ARG A 141 6.20 26.21 5.86
CA ARG A 141 5.41 25.44 6.82
C ARG A 141 6.29 24.56 7.69
N LYS A 142 5.70 23.98 8.77
CA LYS A 142 6.43 23.15 9.74
C LYS A 142 6.50 21.69 9.32
N ASN A 143 5.50 21.21 8.57
CA ASN A 143 5.36 19.82 8.12
C ASN A 143 4.58 19.73 6.81
N LEU A 144 4.51 18.53 6.24
CA LEU A 144 3.83 18.30 4.98
C LEU A 144 2.31 18.49 5.09
N GLU A 145 1.70 18.19 6.24
CA GLU A 145 0.27 18.35 6.47
C GLU A 145 -0.13 19.84 6.41
N GLU A 146 0.59 20.73 7.09
CA GLU A 146 0.37 22.17 7.00
C GLU A 146 0.58 22.70 5.57
N THR A 147 1.57 22.15 4.86
CA THR A 147 1.85 22.48 3.46
C THR A 147 0.67 22.09 2.58
N PHE A 148 0.17 20.88 2.71
CA PHE A 148 -0.99 20.38 1.97
C PHE A 148 -2.24 21.22 2.25
N LEU A 149 -2.54 21.49 3.52
CA LEU A 149 -3.70 22.32 3.91
C LEU A 149 -3.64 23.74 3.33
N LYS A 150 -2.45 24.35 3.27
CA LYS A 150 -2.26 25.65 2.63
C LYS A 150 -2.65 25.58 1.14
N ILE A 151 -2.05 24.63 0.42
CA ILE A 151 -2.24 24.45 -1.02
C ILE A 151 -3.72 24.16 -1.39
N VAL A 152 -4.40 23.34 -0.57
CA VAL A 152 -5.82 23.01 -0.82
C VAL A 152 -6.75 24.19 -0.58
N ARG A 153 -6.42 25.09 0.36
CA ARG A 153 -7.25 26.26 0.73
C ARG A 153 -7.02 27.48 -0.18
N GLU A 154 -5.86 27.57 -0.82
CA GLU A 154 -5.59 28.58 -1.87
C GLU A 154 -6.25 28.18 -3.22
#